data_f1898175f9db434066f6bb86939a3cee
#
_entry.id   f1898175f9db434066f6bb86939a3cee
#
_cell.length_a   1.000
_cell.length_b   1.000
_cell.length_c   1.000
_cell.angle_alpha   90.00
_cell.angle_beta   90.00
_cell.angle_gamma   90.00
#
_symmetry.space_group_name_H-M   'P 1'
#
loop_
_entity.id
_entity.type
_entity.pdbx_description
1 polymer ?
#
loop_
_entity_poly.entity_id
_entity_poly.type
_entity_poly.pdbx_seq_one_letter_code
_entity_poly.pdbx_strand_id
1 'polypeptide(L)'
;MIITDTHTHLYSEAFDEDRSEMMQRALNAGVERFFIPAIDSTYTQSMLDLESNYPDNVFLMMGLHPTHVKENYKDELAHVEGWLTKRKFYAVGEIGVDLYWDKAFLKEQQEAFAYQIQLAKKHRLPIVIHCRDAFDEVFEVLEQEKGDDLFGIFHCFTGTLEQAHQAMSYNMKLGIGGVATFKNGKIDKFLNQIDLEHIVLETDAPYLAPAPYRGKRNESSYIVKVLEKLSSIYSIPEEKIAAITTENSKKIFGI
;
A
#
# COMPACT_ATOMS: atom_id res chain seq x y z
N MET A 1 -0.86 21.72 -5.25
CA MET A 1 -0.15 20.44 -5.48
C MET A 1 -1.13 19.35 -5.11
N ILE A 2 -1.32 18.36 -5.97
CA ILE A 2 -2.21 17.21 -5.72
C ILE A 2 -1.33 16.01 -5.36
N ILE A 3 -1.64 15.35 -4.26
CA ILE A 3 -0.94 14.17 -3.75
C ILE A 3 -1.92 13.00 -3.63
N THR A 4 -1.46 11.81 -3.93
CA THR A 4 -2.17 10.56 -3.66
C THR A 4 -1.45 9.78 -2.57
N ASP A 5 -2.17 9.40 -1.52
CA ASP A 5 -1.73 8.43 -0.52
C ASP A 5 -2.20 7.04 -0.97
N THR A 6 -1.28 6.24 -1.50
CA THR A 6 -1.64 4.96 -2.13
C THR A 6 -1.86 3.82 -1.14
N HIS A 7 -1.60 4.06 0.16
CA HIS A 7 -1.80 3.04 1.19
C HIS A 7 -1.94 3.67 2.58
N THR A 8 -3.13 3.58 3.19
CA THR A 8 -3.39 4.15 4.51
C THR A 8 -4.62 3.53 5.16
N HIS A 9 -4.58 3.28 6.48
CA HIS A 9 -5.65 2.64 7.25
C HIS A 9 -6.48 3.66 8.05
N LEU A 10 -7.05 4.67 7.38
CA LEU A 10 -7.77 5.79 8.02
C LEU A 10 -9.10 5.39 8.69
N TYR A 11 -9.56 4.15 8.45
CA TYR A 11 -10.70 3.55 9.16
C TYR A 11 -10.34 3.03 10.54
N SER A 12 -9.04 2.93 10.87
CA SER A 12 -8.54 2.39 12.14
C SER A 12 -9.09 3.16 13.34
N GLU A 13 -9.34 2.44 14.44
CA GLU A 13 -9.76 2.98 15.73
C GLU A 13 -8.77 4.02 16.29
N ALA A 14 -7.52 3.99 15.83
CA ALA A 14 -6.52 4.99 16.19
C ALA A 14 -6.95 6.43 15.82
N PHE A 15 -7.94 6.60 14.95
CA PHE A 15 -8.45 7.88 14.48
C PHE A 15 -9.85 8.22 15.02
N ASP A 16 -10.46 7.39 15.86
CA ASP A 16 -11.87 7.59 16.29
C ASP A 16 -12.12 8.95 16.95
N GLU A 17 -11.14 9.46 17.70
CA GLU A 17 -11.27 10.71 18.43
C GLU A 17 -11.18 11.96 17.52
N ASP A 18 -10.47 11.89 16.36
CA ASP A 18 -10.17 13.07 15.52
C ASP A 18 -10.18 12.78 14.02
N ARG A 19 -10.91 11.74 13.55
CA ARG A 19 -10.90 11.31 12.14
C ARG A 19 -11.26 12.45 11.18
N SER A 20 -12.27 13.25 11.49
CA SER A 20 -12.69 14.37 10.64
C SER A 20 -11.61 15.45 10.55
N GLU A 21 -11.00 15.81 11.67
CA GLU A 21 -9.93 16.80 11.73
C GLU A 21 -8.66 16.29 11.04
N MET A 22 -8.34 14.99 11.20
CA MET A 22 -7.22 14.35 10.51
C MET A 22 -7.43 14.35 8.99
N MET A 23 -8.62 14.01 8.50
CA MET A 23 -8.96 14.09 7.08
C MET A 23 -8.84 15.53 6.56
N GLN A 24 -9.33 16.52 7.31
CA GLN A 24 -9.20 17.92 6.91
C GLN A 24 -7.74 18.38 6.85
N ARG A 25 -6.88 17.94 7.79
CA ARG A 25 -5.43 18.22 7.73
C ARG A 25 -4.80 17.64 6.49
N ALA A 26 -5.17 16.42 6.12
CA ALA A 26 -4.66 15.75 4.92
C ALA A 26 -5.10 16.48 3.63
N LEU A 27 -6.39 16.84 3.51
CA LEU A 27 -6.91 17.61 2.38
C LEU A 27 -6.23 19.00 2.27
N ASN A 28 -6.04 19.70 3.39
CA ASN A 28 -5.32 20.97 3.43
C ASN A 28 -3.84 20.86 3.02
N ALA A 29 -3.23 19.69 3.24
CA ALA A 29 -1.87 19.38 2.78
C ALA A 29 -1.80 19.03 1.27
N GLY A 30 -2.95 18.94 0.60
CA GLY A 30 -3.06 18.62 -0.82
C GLY A 30 -3.20 17.11 -1.11
N VAL A 31 -3.47 16.28 -0.10
CA VAL A 31 -3.78 14.86 -0.32
C VAL A 31 -5.25 14.75 -0.72
N GLU A 32 -5.50 14.45 -1.98
CA GLU A 32 -6.87 14.40 -2.52
C GLU A 32 -7.40 12.97 -2.69
N ARG A 33 -6.53 11.96 -2.67
CA ARG A 33 -6.89 10.55 -2.87
C ARG A 33 -6.24 9.69 -1.80
N PHE A 34 -7.06 8.84 -1.18
CA PHE A 34 -6.67 7.91 -0.14
C PHE A 34 -7.06 6.49 -0.57
N PHE A 35 -6.09 5.64 -0.79
CA PHE A 35 -6.34 4.23 -1.08
C PHE A 35 -6.29 3.42 0.21
N ILE A 36 -7.40 2.75 0.49
CA ILE A 36 -7.70 2.13 1.78
C ILE A 36 -7.68 0.60 1.63
N PRO A 37 -6.63 -0.09 2.10
CA PRO A 37 -6.54 -1.54 2.02
C PRO A 37 -7.39 -2.23 3.10
N ALA A 38 -7.90 -3.40 2.76
CA ALA A 38 -8.52 -4.29 3.76
C ALA A 38 -7.46 -5.06 4.55
N ILE A 39 -7.80 -5.42 5.78
CA ILE A 39 -7.02 -6.31 6.64
C ILE A 39 -7.70 -7.68 6.71
N ASP A 40 -8.96 -7.72 7.17
CA ASP A 40 -9.82 -8.89 7.22
C ASP A 40 -11.31 -8.49 7.15
N SER A 41 -12.22 -9.47 7.28
CA SER A 41 -13.66 -9.24 7.18
C SER A 41 -14.21 -8.29 8.25
N THR A 42 -13.58 -8.18 9.40
CA THR A 42 -14.05 -7.36 10.54
C THR A 42 -13.96 -5.86 10.25
N TYR A 43 -13.05 -5.42 9.38
CA TYR A 43 -12.87 -4.02 9.02
C TYR A 43 -13.72 -3.56 7.83
N THR A 44 -14.40 -4.47 7.14
CA THR A 44 -15.15 -4.15 5.91
C THR A 44 -16.15 -3.02 6.13
N GLN A 45 -16.93 -3.05 7.23
CA GLN A 45 -17.92 -2.01 7.48
C GLN A 45 -17.29 -0.65 7.73
N SER A 46 -16.23 -0.58 8.54
CA SER A 46 -15.51 0.68 8.83
C SER A 46 -14.92 1.31 7.56
N MET A 47 -14.44 0.50 6.62
CA MET A 47 -13.97 0.96 5.31
C MET A 47 -15.10 1.56 4.48
N LEU A 48 -16.27 0.89 4.43
CA LEU A 48 -17.45 1.38 3.71
C LEU A 48 -17.99 2.67 4.31
N ASP A 49 -18.01 2.78 5.63
CA ASP A 49 -18.43 3.99 6.34
C ASP A 49 -17.48 5.16 6.05
N LEU A 50 -16.17 4.92 5.99
CA LEU A 50 -15.18 5.94 5.61
C LEU A 50 -15.41 6.43 4.18
N GLU A 51 -15.57 5.51 3.22
CA GLU A 51 -15.87 5.86 1.82
C GLU A 51 -17.18 6.65 1.70
N SER A 52 -18.23 6.25 2.42
CA SER A 52 -19.52 6.96 2.42
C SER A 52 -19.40 8.40 2.91
N ASN A 53 -18.50 8.66 3.86
CA ASN A 53 -18.24 10.01 4.38
C ASN A 53 -17.36 10.86 3.46
N TYR A 54 -16.51 10.22 2.61
CA TYR A 54 -15.56 10.89 1.72
C TYR A 54 -15.55 10.25 0.32
N PRO A 55 -16.70 10.24 -0.40
CA PRO A 55 -16.87 9.45 -1.63
C PRO A 55 -15.99 9.89 -2.80
N ASP A 56 -15.55 11.15 -2.80
CA ASP A 56 -14.69 11.70 -3.86
C ASP A 56 -13.19 11.49 -3.58
N ASN A 57 -12.84 11.11 -2.36
CA ASN A 57 -11.45 11.05 -1.92
C ASN A 57 -10.98 9.65 -1.51
N VAL A 58 -11.89 8.76 -1.09
CA VAL A 58 -11.58 7.44 -0.54
C VAL A 58 -11.83 6.36 -1.58
N PHE A 59 -10.82 5.53 -1.81
CA PHE A 59 -10.82 4.45 -2.81
C PHE A 59 -10.47 3.14 -2.12
N LEU A 60 -11.44 2.22 -2.06
CA LEU A 60 -11.29 0.97 -1.29
C LEU A 60 -10.55 -0.10 -2.09
N MET A 61 -9.74 -0.86 -1.40
CA MET A 61 -9.14 -2.11 -1.85
C MET A 61 -9.68 -3.27 -1.01
N MET A 62 -9.72 -4.48 -1.55
CA MET A 62 -10.25 -5.65 -0.83
C MET A 62 -9.21 -6.76 -0.81
N GLY A 63 -8.95 -7.32 0.36
CA GLY A 63 -7.95 -8.38 0.53
C GLY A 63 -7.91 -8.95 1.94
N LEU A 64 -7.16 -10.03 2.11
CA LEU A 64 -6.81 -10.62 3.40
C LEU A 64 -5.33 -10.41 3.65
N HIS A 65 -5.03 -9.62 4.68
CA HIS A 65 -3.67 -9.32 5.10
C HIS A 65 -2.95 -10.57 5.64
N PRO A 66 -1.66 -10.78 5.32
CA PRO A 66 -0.94 -12.01 5.71
C PRO A 66 -0.91 -12.27 7.22
N THR A 67 -0.84 -11.25 8.07
CA THR A 67 -0.88 -11.45 9.54
C THR A 67 -2.22 -11.95 10.05
N HIS A 68 -3.29 -11.84 9.24
CA HIS A 68 -4.65 -12.31 9.53
C HIS A 68 -4.97 -13.64 8.82
N VAL A 69 -4.00 -14.24 8.14
CA VAL A 69 -4.09 -15.62 7.66
C VAL A 69 -3.92 -16.57 8.85
N LYS A 70 -5.03 -17.19 9.27
CA LYS A 70 -5.13 -18.11 10.38
C LYS A 70 -5.93 -19.36 9.95
N GLU A 71 -6.39 -20.17 10.89
CA GLU A 71 -7.15 -21.40 10.62
C GLU A 71 -8.40 -21.17 9.75
N ASN A 72 -9.01 -19.99 9.88
CA ASN A 72 -10.21 -19.59 9.14
C ASN A 72 -9.93 -18.87 7.81
N TYR A 73 -8.68 -18.85 7.33
CA TYR A 73 -8.31 -18.02 6.17
C TYR A 73 -9.14 -18.30 4.90
N LYS A 74 -9.66 -19.51 4.74
CA LYS A 74 -10.52 -19.86 3.59
C LYS A 74 -11.88 -19.15 3.64
N ASP A 75 -12.43 -18.95 4.82
CA ASP A 75 -13.67 -18.18 5.00
C ASP A 75 -13.41 -16.69 4.71
N GLU A 76 -12.25 -16.17 5.16
CA GLU A 76 -11.82 -14.81 4.83
C GLU A 76 -11.60 -14.62 3.32
N LEU A 77 -10.98 -15.59 2.63
CA LEU A 77 -10.84 -15.54 1.17
C LEU A 77 -12.19 -15.59 0.44
N ALA A 78 -13.15 -16.38 0.93
CA ALA A 78 -14.51 -16.38 0.40
C ALA A 78 -15.23 -15.04 0.60
N HIS A 79 -14.97 -14.34 1.73
CA HIS A 79 -15.44 -12.99 1.98
C HIS A 79 -14.86 -12.01 0.95
N VAL A 80 -13.53 -12.04 0.72
CA VAL A 80 -12.85 -11.21 -0.28
C VAL A 80 -13.45 -11.41 -1.67
N GLU A 81 -13.55 -12.67 -2.14
CA GLU A 81 -14.14 -12.97 -3.46
C GLU A 81 -15.59 -12.49 -3.55
N GLY A 82 -16.38 -12.73 -2.49
CA GLY A 82 -17.77 -12.28 -2.42
C GLY A 82 -17.92 -10.76 -2.56
N TRP A 83 -17.03 -9.95 -1.96
CA TRP A 83 -17.07 -8.50 -2.07
C TRP A 83 -16.60 -8.01 -3.43
N LEU A 84 -15.57 -8.60 -4.02
CA LEU A 84 -15.08 -8.25 -5.35
C LEU A 84 -16.15 -8.45 -6.45
N THR A 85 -17.12 -9.34 -6.22
CA THR A 85 -18.25 -9.54 -7.15
C THR A 85 -19.42 -8.57 -6.91
N LYS A 86 -19.55 -8.00 -5.70
CA LYS A 86 -20.70 -7.17 -5.31
C LYS A 86 -20.55 -5.72 -5.72
N ARG A 87 -19.34 -5.19 -5.77
CA ARG A 87 -19.07 -3.78 -6.04
C ARG A 87 -17.67 -3.56 -6.60
N LYS A 88 -17.42 -2.34 -7.08
CA LYS A 88 -16.08 -1.92 -7.53
C LYS A 88 -15.14 -1.75 -6.33
N PHE A 89 -13.93 -2.31 -6.46
CA PHE A 89 -12.74 -1.98 -5.69
C PHE A 89 -11.65 -1.53 -6.65
N TYR A 90 -10.59 -0.89 -6.13
CA TYR A 90 -9.53 -0.32 -6.96
C TYR A 90 -8.26 -1.17 -6.99
N ALA A 91 -8.14 -2.13 -6.08
CA ALA A 91 -7.07 -3.13 -6.04
C ALA A 91 -7.50 -4.35 -5.22
N VAL A 92 -6.74 -5.44 -5.35
CA VAL A 92 -6.74 -6.51 -4.35
C VAL A 92 -5.57 -6.26 -3.41
N GLY A 93 -5.89 -5.92 -2.18
CA GLY A 93 -4.92 -5.52 -1.16
C GLY A 93 -5.58 -5.19 0.20
N GLU A 94 -4.84 -5.41 1.25
CA GLU A 94 -3.41 -5.73 1.34
C GLU A 94 -3.20 -7.25 1.37
N ILE A 95 -2.28 -7.77 0.57
CA ILE A 95 -2.01 -9.21 0.43
C ILE A 95 -0.50 -9.47 0.42
N GLY A 96 -0.05 -10.67 0.68
CA GLY A 96 1.38 -10.99 0.61
C GLY A 96 1.84 -11.93 1.72
N VAL A 97 3.06 -11.72 2.24
CA VAL A 97 3.67 -12.56 3.28
C VAL A 97 4.34 -11.71 4.37
N ASP A 98 4.11 -12.09 5.63
CA ASP A 98 4.75 -11.49 6.82
C ASP A 98 5.37 -12.60 7.67
N LEU A 99 6.70 -12.58 7.82
CA LEU A 99 7.46 -13.51 8.64
C LEU A 99 8.06 -12.87 9.90
N TYR A 100 7.69 -11.62 10.15
CA TYR A 100 8.14 -10.90 11.33
C TYR A 100 7.38 -11.32 12.60
N TRP A 101 6.04 -11.38 12.50
CA TRP A 101 5.17 -11.66 13.65
C TRP A 101 4.99 -13.15 13.91
N ASP A 102 4.72 -13.92 12.86
CA ASP A 102 4.41 -15.35 13.00
C ASP A 102 4.80 -16.11 11.72
N LYS A 103 5.53 -17.19 11.89
CA LYS A 103 5.97 -18.06 10.78
C LYS A 103 5.15 -19.33 10.67
N ALA A 104 4.22 -19.58 11.61
CA ALA A 104 3.49 -20.83 11.68
C ALA A 104 2.57 -21.05 10.46
N PHE A 105 2.07 -19.97 9.87
CA PHE A 105 1.15 -20.01 8.73
C PHE A 105 1.79 -19.63 7.40
N LEU A 106 3.11 -19.78 7.25
CA LEU A 106 3.78 -19.38 6.00
C LEU A 106 3.15 -20.01 4.75
N LYS A 107 2.87 -21.32 4.79
CA LYS A 107 2.28 -22.03 3.66
C LYS A 107 0.89 -21.48 3.32
N GLU A 108 0.06 -21.28 4.33
CA GLU A 108 -1.27 -20.71 4.18
C GLU A 108 -1.22 -19.25 3.69
N GLN A 109 -0.22 -18.45 4.12
CA GLN A 109 0.01 -17.11 3.60
C GLN A 109 0.36 -17.14 2.11
N GLN A 110 1.25 -18.03 1.67
CA GLN A 110 1.60 -18.18 0.25
C GLN A 110 0.39 -18.68 -0.57
N GLU A 111 -0.39 -19.65 -0.06
CA GLU A 111 -1.62 -20.13 -0.71
C GLU A 111 -2.66 -18.99 -0.82
N ALA A 112 -2.88 -18.22 0.25
CA ALA A 112 -3.79 -17.09 0.26
C ALA A 112 -3.32 -15.97 -0.68
N PHE A 113 -2.02 -15.71 -0.74
CA PHE A 113 -1.44 -14.72 -1.64
C PHE A 113 -1.65 -15.10 -3.10
N ALA A 114 -1.30 -16.33 -3.49
CA ALA A 114 -1.51 -16.83 -4.84
C ALA A 114 -2.99 -16.79 -5.24
N TYR A 115 -3.90 -17.22 -4.36
CA TYR A 115 -5.34 -17.17 -4.62
C TYR A 115 -5.82 -15.74 -4.87
N GLN A 116 -5.38 -14.76 -4.08
CA GLN A 116 -5.76 -13.37 -4.23
C GLN A 116 -5.16 -12.71 -5.47
N ILE A 117 -3.97 -13.13 -5.91
CA ILE A 117 -3.43 -12.74 -7.22
C ILE A 117 -4.35 -13.22 -8.35
N GLN A 118 -4.85 -14.46 -8.28
CA GLN A 118 -5.80 -14.97 -9.28
C GLN A 118 -7.12 -14.19 -9.28
N LEU A 119 -7.61 -13.76 -8.12
CA LEU A 119 -8.76 -12.87 -8.03
C LEU A 119 -8.48 -11.51 -8.68
N ALA A 120 -7.30 -10.93 -8.44
CA ALA A 120 -6.90 -9.67 -9.05
C ALA A 120 -6.89 -9.75 -10.58
N LYS A 121 -6.27 -10.80 -11.14
CA LYS A 121 -6.27 -11.08 -12.58
C LYS A 121 -7.68 -11.24 -13.14
N LYS A 122 -8.52 -12.05 -12.49
CA LYS A 122 -9.93 -12.27 -12.87
C LYS A 122 -10.70 -10.94 -12.98
N HIS A 123 -10.47 -10.02 -12.05
CA HIS A 123 -11.14 -8.72 -11.99
C HIS A 123 -10.37 -7.59 -12.69
N ARG A 124 -9.18 -7.87 -13.26
CA ARG A 124 -8.28 -6.89 -13.90
C ARG A 124 -7.91 -5.74 -12.96
N LEU A 125 -7.60 -6.07 -11.73
CA LEU A 125 -7.20 -5.14 -10.68
C LEU A 125 -5.71 -5.27 -10.39
N PRO A 126 -5.03 -4.17 -9.99
CA PRO A 126 -3.70 -4.27 -9.43
C PRO A 126 -3.72 -5.00 -8.08
N ILE A 127 -2.55 -5.51 -7.69
CA ILE A 127 -2.33 -6.02 -6.33
C ILE A 127 -1.55 -5.01 -5.50
N VAL A 128 -1.80 -4.98 -4.19
CA VAL A 128 -1.02 -4.19 -3.21
C VAL A 128 -0.41 -5.15 -2.21
N ILE A 129 0.92 -5.26 -2.27
CA ILE A 129 1.69 -6.32 -1.62
C ILE A 129 2.27 -5.82 -0.31
N HIS A 130 1.96 -6.53 0.78
CA HIS A 130 2.70 -6.52 2.03
C HIS A 130 3.86 -7.52 1.96
N CYS A 131 5.06 -7.07 2.29
CA CYS A 131 6.24 -7.92 2.37
C CYS A 131 7.09 -7.52 3.58
N ARG A 132 7.15 -8.38 4.60
CA ARG A 132 7.96 -8.11 5.78
C ARG A 132 8.77 -9.34 6.18
N ASP A 133 10.10 -9.22 6.07
CA ASP A 133 11.06 -10.31 6.30
C ASP A 133 10.79 -11.56 5.43
N ALA A 134 10.20 -11.39 4.21
CA ALA A 134 9.64 -12.44 3.37
C ALA A 134 9.82 -12.19 1.86
N PHE A 135 10.89 -11.50 1.45
CA PHE A 135 11.09 -11.19 0.02
C PHE A 135 11.21 -12.44 -0.84
N ASP A 136 11.94 -13.45 -0.37
CA ASP A 136 12.13 -14.70 -1.13
C ASP A 136 10.80 -15.43 -1.31
N GLU A 137 9.98 -15.52 -0.26
CA GLU A 137 8.68 -16.19 -0.26
C GLU A 137 7.65 -15.44 -1.14
N VAL A 138 7.70 -14.10 -1.13
CA VAL A 138 6.85 -13.27 -2.00
C VAL A 138 7.28 -13.45 -3.46
N PHE A 139 8.57 -13.39 -3.76
CA PHE A 139 9.06 -13.57 -5.12
C PHE A 139 8.84 -14.97 -5.66
N GLU A 140 8.88 -16.01 -4.83
CA GLU A 140 8.53 -17.37 -5.23
C GLU A 140 7.09 -17.44 -5.76
N VAL A 141 6.13 -16.83 -5.08
CA VAL A 141 4.74 -16.78 -5.54
C VAL A 141 4.59 -15.92 -6.79
N LEU A 142 5.23 -14.74 -6.84
CA LEU A 142 5.16 -13.87 -8.02
C LEU A 142 5.75 -14.53 -9.27
N GLU A 143 6.82 -15.33 -9.13
CA GLU A 143 7.40 -16.06 -10.25
C GLU A 143 6.44 -17.10 -10.82
N GLN A 144 5.67 -17.78 -9.96
CA GLN A 144 4.65 -18.74 -10.37
C GLN A 144 3.45 -18.06 -11.05
N GLU A 145 3.15 -16.84 -10.62
CA GLU A 145 1.99 -16.06 -11.06
C GLU A 145 2.32 -15.00 -12.12
N LYS A 146 3.55 -14.95 -12.62
CA LYS A 146 3.97 -13.92 -13.59
C LYS A 146 3.16 -13.96 -14.89
N GLY A 147 2.93 -12.79 -15.46
CA GLY A 147 2.21 -12.60 -16.72
C GLY A 147 1.94 -11.13 -16.98
N ASP A 148 1.49 -10.79 -18.18
CA ASP A 148 1.19 -9.40 -18.57
C ASP A 148 -0.01 -8.82 -17.80
N ASP A 149 -0.80 -9.68 -17.18
CA ASP A 149 -1.96 -9.36 -16.35
C ASP A 149 -1.63 -9.18 -14.86
N LEU A 150 -0.36 -9.39 -14.48
CA LEU A 150 0.14 -9.16 -13.11
C LEU A 150 0.78 -7.77 -13.04
N PHE A 151 0.24 -6.90 -12.19
CA PHE A 151 0.79 -5.57 -11.93
C PHE A 151 0.30 -5.05 -10.57
N GLY A 152 1.00 -4.05 -10.01
CA GLY A 152 0.57 -3.51 -8.72
C GLY A 152 1.62 -2.66 -8.01
N ILE A 153 1.59 -2.72 -6.69
CA ILE A 153 2.46 -1.96 -5.79
C ILE A 153 3.04 -2.89 -4.73
N PHE A 154 4.36 -2.85 -4.56
CA PHE A 154 5.00 -3.26 -3.32
C PHE A 154 4.85 -2.10 -2.34
N HIS A 155 3.86 -2.20 -1.46
CA HIS A 155 3.63 -1.24 -0.40
C HIS A 155 4.80 -1.22 0.59
N CYS A 156 5.08 -0.06 1.17
CA CYS A 156 6.12 0.15 2.17
C CYS A 156 7.45 -0.55 1.84
N PHE A 157 7.93 -0.35 0.60
CA PHE A 157 9.11 -1.07 0.13
C PHE A 157 10.34 -0.76 1.01
N THR A 158 10.95 -1.80 1.56
CA THR A 158 12.13 -1.72 2.45
C THR A 158 13.27 -2.64 2.02
N GLY A 159 13.18 -3.22 0.83
CA GLY A 159 14.17 -4.14 0.26
C GLY A 159 15.47 -3.49 -0.19
N THR A 160 16.33 -4.28 -0.81
CA THR A 160 17.58 -3.84 -1.45
C THR A 160 17.30 -3.28 -2.86
N LEU A 161 18.32 -2.71 -3.50
CA LEU A 161 18.23 -2.27 -4.89
C LEU A 161 17.94 -3.44 -5.84
N GLU A 162 18.56 -4.59 -5.61
CA GLU A 162 18.32 -5.81 -6.39
C GLU A 162 16.88 -6.28 -6.25
N GLN A 163 16.34 -6.27 -5.03
CA GLN A 163 14.94 -6.61 -4.76
C GLN A 163 13.97 -5.59 -5.38
N ALA A 164 14.35 -4.31 -5.44
CA ALA A 164 13.58 -3.29 -6.15
C ALA A 164 13.51 -3.59 -7.66
N HIS A 165 14.65 -3.89 -8.28
CA HIS A 165 14.68 -4.29 -9.71
C HIS A 165 13.87 -5.57 -9.96
N GLN A 166 13.95 -6.54 -9.05
CA GLN A 166 13.16 -7.77 -9.15
C GLN A 166 11.66 -7.49 -9.04
N ALA A 167 11.22 -6.66 -8.08
CA ALA A 167 9.82 -6.25 -7.97
C ALA A 167 9.33 -5.55 -9.25
N MET A 168 10.13 -4.61 -9.80
CA MET A 168 9.81 -3.94 -11.06
C MET A 168 9.70 -4.89 -12.24
N SER A 169 10.47 -6.00 -12.27
CA SER A 169 10.38 -7.02 -13.32
C SER A 169 9.05 -7.79 -13.33
N TYR A 170 8.29 -7.74 -12.23
CA TYR A 170 6.92 -8.23 -12.13
C TYR A 170 5.87 -7.13 -12.35
N ASN A 171 6.21 -6.01 -13.00
CA ASN A 171 5.34 -4.86 -13.23
C ASN A 171 4.84 -4.19 -11.92
N MET A 172 5.62 -4.28 -10.85
CA MET A 172 5.29 -3.61 -9.58
C MET A 172 5.91 -2.23 -9.51
N LYS A 173 5.17 -1.28 -8.97
CA LYS A 173 5.71 -0.02 -8.47
C LYS A 173 6.09 -0.15 -7.01
N LEU A 174 6.91 0.77 -6.54
CA LEU A 174 7.39 0.80 -5.16
C LEU A 174 6.65 1.89 -4.37
N GLY A 175 5.96 1.49 -3.32
CA GLY A 175 5.33 2.39 -2.36
C GLY A 175 6.39 2.95 -1.41
N ILE A 176 6.57 4.25 -1.44
CA ILE A 176 7.57 4.96 -0.62
C ILE A 176 6.85 5.79 0.43
N GLY A 177 7.06 5.39 1.69
CA GLY A 177 6.46 6.01 2.87
C GLY A 177 7.47 6.57 3.87
N GLY A 178 7.04 6.71 5.11
CA GLY A 178 7.80 7.31 6.21
C GLY A 178 9.19 6.72 6.44
N VAL A 179 9.36 5.42 6.13
CA VAL A 179 10.64 4.70 6.29
C VAL A 179 11.79 5.37 5.51
N ALA A 180 11.52 6.01 4.38
CA ALA A 180 12.52 6.74 3.62
C ALA A 180 13.17 7.91 4.39
N THR A 181 12.51 8.39 5.45
CA THR A 181 13.00 9.48 6.30
C THR A 181 13.77 9.02 7.52
N PHE A 182 13.84 7.69 7.78
CA PHE A 182 14.44 7.16 9.01
C PHE A 182 15.97 7.19 8.94
N LYS A 183 16.61 7.56 10.04
CA LYS A 183 18.09 7.56 10.15
C LYS A 183 18.71 6.19 9.87
N ASN A 184 17.99 5.12 10.24
CA ASN A 184 18.43 3.74 10.03
C ASN A 184 17.81 3.15 8.74
N GLY A 185 17.12 3.95 7.95
CA GLY A 185 16.60 3.55 6.64
C GLY A 185 17.76 3.19 5.71
N LYS A 186 17.51 2.24 4.81
CA LYS A 186 18.49 1.82 3.81
C LYS A 186 18.12 2.29 2.41
N ILE A 187 16.82 2.46 2.20
CA ILE A 187 16.25 2.73 0.87
C ILE A 187 16.65 4.12 0.33
N ASP A 188 16.81 5.11 1.18
CA ASP A 188 17.24 6.45 0.80
C ASP A 188 18.65 6.50 0.17
N LYS A 189 19.48 5.45 0.38
CA LYS A 189 20.84 5.36 -0.15
C LYS A 189 20.90 4.99 -1.62
N PHE A 190 19.84 4.42 -2.18
CA PHE A 190 19.81 3.97 -3.57
C PHE A 190 18.58 4.44 -4.34
N LEU A 191 17.65 5.11 -3.70
CA LEU A 191 16.38 5.49 -4.33
C LEU A 191 16.59 6.35 -5.60
N ASN A 192 17.62 7.19 -5.63
CA ASN A 192 17.99 7.98 -6.83
C ASN A 192 18.49 7.14 -8.02
N GLN A 193 18.67 5.84 -7.85
CA GLN A 193 18.97 4.88 -8.92
C GLN A 193 17.71 4.24 -9.51
N ILE A 194 16.54 4.54 -8.93
CA ILE A 194 15.23 4.08 -9.39
C ILE A 194 14.54 5.26 -10.07
N ASP A 195 14.05 5.08 -11.29
CA ASP A 195 13.32 6.13 -11.99
C ASP A 195 12.00 6.44 -11.29
N LEU A 196 11.65 7.73 -11.20
CA LEU A 196 10.43 8.17 -10.50
C LEU A 196 9.15 7.57 -11.08
N GLU A 197 9.17 7.11 -12.32
CA GLU A 197 8.02 6.41 -12.93
C GLU A 197 7.66 5.09 -12.20
N HIS A 198 8.60 4.51 -11.45
CA HIS A 198 8.37 3.29 -10.66
C HIS A 198 7.93 3.56 -9.22
N ILE A 199 7.76 4.82 -8.83
CA ILE A 199 7.49 5.21 -7.44
C ILE A 199 6.07 5.74 -7.28
N VAL A 200 5.41 5.35 -6.20
CA VAL A 200 4.20 5.96 -5.66
C VAL A 200 4.44 6.38 -4.21
N LEU A 201 3.65 7.34 -3.72
CA LEU A 201 3.74 7.83 -2.35
C LEU A 201 2.65 7.21 -1.48
N GLU A 202 3.00 6.96 -0.23
CA GLU A 202 2.07 6.45 0.78
C GLU A 202 2.45 6.91 2.18
N THR A 203 1.57 6.64 3.16
CA THR A 203 1.88 6.89 4.56
C THR A 203 1.92 5.64 5.42
N ASP A 204 1.11 4.64 5.12
CA ASP A 204 0.80 3.51 6.00
C ASP A 204 0.24 3.96 7.36
N ALA A 205 -0.46 5.11 7.39
CA ALA A 205 -1.01 5.62 8.62
C ALA A 205 -2.10 4.68 9.19
N PRO A 206 -2.11 4.44 10.51
CA PRO A 206 -1.46 5.18 11.61
C PRO A 206 -0.01 4.79 11.93
N TYR A 207 0.61 3.91 11.13
CA TYR A 207 1.94 3.35 11.38
C TYR A 207 3.05 4.19 10.74
N LEU A 208 4.30 3.91 11.08
CA LEU A 208 5.52 4.34 10.40
C LEU A 208 5.66 5.87 10.19
N ALA A 209 5.22 6.69 11.16
CA ALA A 209 5.32 8.15 11.07
C ALA A 209 6.72 8.61 10.64
N PRO A 210 6.82 9.51 9.62
CA PRO A 210 8.11 10.02 9.14
C PRO A 210 8.82 10.89 10.17
N ALA A 211 10.12 11.13 10.01
CA ALA A 211 10.80 12.17 10.77
C ALA A 211 10.22 13.55 10.39
N PRO A 212 10.02 14.49 11.34
CA PRO A 212 10.41 14.44 12.76
C PRO A 212 9.37 13.77 13.68
N TYR A 213 8.30 13.18 13.16
CA TYR A 213 7.15 12.67 13.93
C TYR A 213 7.33 11.23 14.44
N ARG A 214 8.54 10.68 14.39
CA ARG A 214 8.82 9.32 14.89
C ARG A 214 8.30 9.11 16.30
N GLY A 215 7.65 7.94 16.52
CA GLY A 215 7.05 7.58 17.82
C GLY A 215 5.67 8.18 18.08
N LYS A 216 5.14 8.97 17.16
CA LYS A 216 3.74 9.46 17.19
C LYS A 216 2.88 8.64 16.23
N ARG A 217 1.54 8.72 16.39
CA ARG A 217 0.59 8.24 15.39
C ARG A 217 0.86 8.96 14.07
N ASN A 218 0.99 8.19 12.98
CA ASN A 218 1.10 8.75 11.64
C ASN A 218 -0.27 9.24 11.15
N GLU A 219 -0.29 10.12 10.16
CA GLU A 219 -1.48 10.56 9.45
C GLU A 219 -1.13 10.95 8.01
N SER A 220 -2.11 10.91 7.10
CA SER A 220 -1.86 11.16 5.67
C SER A 220 -1.31 12.56 5.39
N SER A 221 -1.56 13.56 6.24
CA SER A 221 -0.95 14.89 6.09
C SER A 221 0.59 14.87 6.20
N TYR A 222 1.16 13.86 6.86
CA TYR A 222 2.62 13.73 7.00
C TYR A 222 3.32 13.23 5.74
N ILE A 223 2.59 12.84 4.69
CA ILE A 223 3.14 12.45 3.38
C ILE A 223 4.02 13.55 2.78
N VAL A 224 3.78 14.81 3.13
CA VAL A 224 4.61 15.96 2.71
C VAL A 224 6.07 15.80 3.17
N LYS A 225 6.32 15.10 4.30
CA LYS A 225 7.69 14.83 4.78
C LYS A 225 8.38 13.75 3.96
N VAL A 226 7.63 12.82 3.42
CA VAL A 226 8.14 11.85 2.45
C VAL A 226 8.49 12.56 1.14
N LEU A 227 7.61 13.45 0.69
CA LEU A 227 7.81 14.25 -0.52
C LEU A 227 9.05 15.17 -0.42
N GLU A 228 9.21 15.90 0.71
CA GLU A 228 10.41 16.69 1.00
C GLU A 228 11.70 15.82 0.93
N LYS A 229 11.66 14.62 1.51
CA LYS A 229 12.80 13.69 1.47
C LYS A 229 13.11 13.23 0.05
N LEU A 230 12.11 12.87 -0.73
CA LEU A 230 12.31 12.47 -2.13
C LEU A 230 12.82 13.62 -2.98
N SER A 231 12.30 14.83 -2.79
CA SER A 231 12.82 16.06 -3.45
C SER A 231 14.33 16.23 -3.21
N SER A 232 14.76 16.02 -1.96
CA SER A 232 16.19 16.07 -1.62
C SER A 232 17.00 14.94 -2.28
N ILE A 233 16.48 13.71 -2.33
CA ILE A 233 17.18 12.54 -2.89
C ILE A 233 17.36 12.69 -4.41
N TYR A 234 16.29 13.09 -5.10
CA TYR A 234 16.27 13.21 -6.56
C TYR A 234 16.77 14.57 -7.08
N SER A 235 16.93 15.56 -6.21
CA SER A 235 17.22 16.95 -6.58
C SER A 235 16.18 17.53 -7.58
N ILE A 236 14.92 17.23 -7.35
CA ILE A 236 13.76 17.63 -8.16
C ILE A 236 12.75 18.33 -7.24
N PRO A 237 12.10 19.44 -7.70
CA PRO A 237 11.08 20.13 -6.90
C PRO A 237 9.94 19.21 -6.46
N GLU A 238 9.42 19.44 -5.26
CA GLU A 238 8.33 18.65 -4.64
C GLU A 238 7.10 18.55 -5.54
N GLU A 239 6.71 19.66 -6.18
CA GLU A 239 5.55 19.70 -7.05
C GLU A 239 5.70 18.76 -8.25
N LYS A 240 6.93 18.63 -8.77
CA LYS A 240 7.21 17.73 -9.89
C LYS A 240 7.17 16.26 -9.45
N ILE A 241 7.73 15.95 -8.29
CA ILE A 241 7.63 14.58 -7.72
C ILE A 241 6.19 14.22 -7.44
N ALA A 242 5.42 15.10 -6.78
CA ALA A 242 4.02 14.89 -6.51
C ALA A 242 3.21 14.64 -7.80
N ALA A 243 3.48 15.42 -8.86
CA ALA A 243 2.80 15.23 -10.14
C ALA A 243 3.12 13.86 -10.77
N ILE A 244 4.40 13.44 -10.78
CA ILE A 244 4.81 12.16 -11.36
C ILE A 244 4.22 10.99 -10.56
N THR A 245 4.36 11.00 -9.23
CA THR A 245 3.89 9.88 -8.38
C THR A 245 2.38 9.79 -8.34
N THR A 246 1.66 10.92 -8.39
CA THR A 246 0.20 10.95 -8.54
C THR A 246 -0.22 10.37 -9.89
N GLU A 247 0.48 10.71 -10.98
CA GLU A 247 0.16 10.14 -12.30
C GLU A 247 0.47 8.63 -12.36
N ASN A 248 1.54 8.18 -11.68
CA ASN A 248 1.83 6.76 -11.53
C ASN A 248 0.69 6.02 -10.80
N SER A 249 0.19 6.60 -9.71
CA SER A 249 -0.94 6.03 -8.96
C SER A 249 -2.22 5.94 -9.80
N LYS A 250 -2.52 6.98 -10.60
CA LYS A 250 -3.66 6.95 -11.52
C LYS A 250 -3.58 5.82 -12.53
N LYS A 251 -2.39 5.62 -13.13
CA LYS A 251 -2.16 4.54 -14.10
C LYS A 251 -2.37 3.16 -13.47
N ILE A 252 -1.87 2.96 -12.24
CA ILE A 252 -2.02 1.69 -11.53
C ILE A 252 -3.49 1.42 -11.19
N PHE A 253 -4.19 2.39 -10.61
CA PHE A 253 -5.56 2.19 -10.13
C PHE A 253 -6.66 2.46 -11.18
N GLY A 254 -6.30 2.91 -12.37
CA GLY A 254 -7.25 3.15 -13.46
C GLY A 254 -8.22 4.30 -13.19
N ILE A 255 -7.73 5.42 -12.66
CA ILE A 255 -8.54 6.61 -12.31
C ILE A 255 -8.05 7.88 -12.99
#